data_69b4036e767110ce36ddb0d03f31da6a
#
_entry.id   69b4036e767110ce36ddb0d03f31da6a
#
_cell.length_a   1.000
_cell.length_b   1.000
_cell.length_c   1.000
_cell.angle_alpha   90.00
_cell.angle_beta   90.00
_cell.angle_gamma   90.00
#
_symmetry.space_group_name_H-M   'P 1'
#
loop_
_entity.id
_entity.type
_entity.pdbx_description
1 polymer ?
#
loop_
_entity_poly.entity_id
_entity_poly.type
_entity_poly.pdbx_seq_one_letter_code
_entity_poly.pdbx_strand_id
1 'polypeptide(L)'
;TVSGAPAKVYDFKVALPNSDWFINVGGQSLRPAYSGSVWIDPKTAQVRRIEMQADNIPKDFPVDSMQWAVDYDTVHLGTATFLLPVHAANLACQRGTTICTKNTVEFRDYHKFSGESTITFDK
;
A
#
# COMPACT_ATOMS: atom_id res chain seq x y z
N THR A 1 10.39 -9.44 10.68
CA THR A 1 11.19 -9.64 9.45
C THR A 1 10.30 -9.53 8.22
N VAL A 2 10.86 -9.06 7.13
CA VAL A 2 10.18 -9.01 5.84
C VAL A 2 11.05 -9.74 4.82
N SER A 3 10.44 -10.71 4.11
CA SER A 3 11.16 -11.57 3.15
C SER A 3 12.39 -12.26 3.75
N GLY A 4 12.28 -12.64 5.02
CA GLY A 4 13.37 -13.29 5.75
C GLY A 4 14.47 -12.36 6.24
N ALA A 5 14.40 -11.06 5.96
CA ALA A 5 15.38 -10.07 6.40
C ALA A 5 14.90 -9.35 7.65
N PRO A 6 15.81 -8.91 8.55
CA PRO A 6 15.42 -8.09 9.69
C PRO A 6 14.81 -6.77 9.24
N ALA A 7 13.79 -6.31 9.95
CA ALA A 7 13.18 -5.01 9.70
C ALA A 7 12.78 -4.36 11.01
N LYS A 8 12.87 -3.03 11.06
CA LYS A 8 12.31 -2.24 12.14
C LYS A 8 10.93 -1.79 11.75
N VAL A 9 9.99 -1.81 12.69
CA VAL A 9 8.60 -1.43 12.46
C VAL A 9 8.33 -0.11 13.16
N TYR A 10 7.79 0.84 12.41
CA TYR A 10 7.36 2.13 12.93
C TYR A 10 5.87 2.29 12.69
N ASP A 11 5.13 2.59 13.74
CA ASP A 11 3.72 2.85 13.62
C ASP A 11 3.47 4.32 13.31
N PHE A 12 2.45 4.59 12.52
CA PHE A 12 2.08 5.97 12.17
C PHE A 12 0.58 6.15 12.24
N LYS A 13 0.18 7.41 12.33
CA LYS A 13 -1.22 7.79 12.33
C LYS A 13 -1.37 9.11 11.59
N VAL A 14 -2.32 9.17 10.65
CA VAL A 14 -2.60 10.39 9.88
C VAL A 14 -3.99 10.87 10.24
N ALA A 15 -4.06 12.06 10.82
CA ALA A 15 -5.33 12.66 11.20
C ALA A 15 -6.10 13.11 9.95
N LEU A 16 -7.42 13.21 10.07
CA LEU A 16 -8.30 13.53 8.95
C LEU A 16 -7.88 14.78 8.16
N PRO A 17 -7.51 15.90 8.78
CA PRO A 17 -7.11 17.09 8.00
C PRO A 17 -5.88 16.89 7.11
N ASN A 18 -5.05 15.90 7.43
CA ASN A 18 -3.81 15.62 6.71
C ASN A 18 -3.92 14.42 5.77
N SER A 19 -5.11 13.81 5.67
CA SER A 19 -5.30 12.61 4.87
C SER A 19 -5.46 12.95 3.39
N ASP A 20 -4.70 12.25 2.55
CA ASP A 20 -4.82 12.28 1.09
C ASP A 20 -5.38 10.99 0.52
N TRP A 21 -5.87 10.11 1.38
CA TRP A 21 -6.42 8.83 0.94
C TRP A 21 -7.89 8.97 0.59
N PHE A 22 -8.25 8.68 -0.65
CA PHE A 22 -9.61 8.75 -1.13
C PHE A 22 -10.09 7.34 -1.46
N ILE A 23 -11.26 6.99 -0.93
CA ILE A 23 -11.91 5.70 -1.17
C ILE A 23 -13.24 5.96 -1.84
N ASN A 24 -13.48 5.28 -2.98
CA ASN A 24 -14.74 5.38 -3.71
C ASN A 24 -15.40 4.02 -3.76
N VAL A 25 -16.62 3.92 -3.26
CA VAL A 25 -17.41 2.68 -3.26
C VAL A 25 -18.84 3.02 -3.59
N GLY A 26 -19.39 2.41 -4.65
CA GLY A 26 -20.79 2.54 -5.01
C GLY A 26 -21.26 3.97 -5.23
N GLY A 27 -20.42 4.81 -5.83
CA GLY A 27 -20.74 6.22 -6.06
C GLY A 27 -20.54 7.12 -4.85
N GLN A 28 -20.14 6.56 -3.72
CA GLN A 28 -19.80 7.33 -2.51
C GLN A 28 -18.30 7.47 -2.38
N SER A 29 -17.86 8.61 -1.88
CA SER A 29 -16.44 8.90 -1.65
C SER A 29 -16.19 9.15 -0.18
N LEU A 30 -15.04 8.69 0.31
CA LEU A 30 -14.59 8.89 1.67
C LEU A 30 -13.13 9.26 1.68
N ARG A 31 -12.77 10.23 2.53
CA ARG A 31 -11.39 10.56 2.82
C ARG A 31 -11.16 10.33 4.31
N PRO A 32 -10.73 9.12 4.71
CA PRO A 32 -10.61 8.77 6.12
C PRO A 32 -9.29 9.25 6.72
N ALA A 33 -9.28 9.42 8.04
CA ALA A 33 -8.03 9.31 8.79
C ALA A 33 -7.53 7.88 8.65
N TYR A 34 -6.25 7.65 8.82
CA TYR A 34 -5.71 6.30 8.73
C TYR A 34 -4.49 6.13 9.63
N SER A 35 -4.20 4.88 9.92
CA SER A 35 -3.06 4.49 10.73
C SER A 35 -2.44 3.24 10.11
N GLY A 36 -1.24 2.93 10.52
CA GLY A 36 -0.58 1.74 10.01
C GLY A 36 0.83 1.60 10.52
N SER A 37 1.61 0.84 9.78
CA SER A 37 2.98 0.53 10.13
C SER A 37 3.85 0.53 8.89
N VAL A 38 5.10 0.90 9.06
CA VAL A 38 6.10 0.83 8.00
C VAL A 38 7.26 -0.01 8.49
N TRP A 39 7.68 -0.96 7.66
CA TRP A 39 8.82 -1.83 7.91
C TRP A 39 10.02 -1.30 7.14
N ILE A 40 11.11 -1.04 7.85
CA ILE A 40 12.31 -0.42 7.29
C ILE A 40 13.51 -1.30 7.56
N ASP A 41 14.32 -1.52 6.53
CA ASP A 41 15.60 -2.23 6.66
C ASP A 41 16.53 -1.36 7.51
N PRO A 42 17.02 -1.88 8.66
CA PRO A 42 17.84 -1.08 9.56
C PRO A 42 19.22 -0.73 9.00
N LYS A 43 19.71 -1.48 7.99
CA LYS A 43 21.01 -1.23 7.40
C LYS A 43 20.98 -0.20 6.29
N THR A 44 19.93 -0.25 5.46
CA THR A 44 19.85 0.61 4.27
C THR A 44 18.85 1.75 4.43
N ALA A 45 18.03 1.71 5.49
CA ALA A 45 16.91 2.64 5.71
C ALA A 45 15.86 2.61 4.60
N GLN A 46 15.81 1.50 3.83
CA GLN A 46 14.83 1.34 2.76
C GLN A 46 13.53 0.77 3.30
N VAL A 47 12.41 1.29 2.79
CA VAL A 47 11.09 0.77 3.12
C VAL A 47 10.92 -0.59 2.47
N ARG A 48 10.51 -1.60 3.26
CA ARG A 48 10.24 -2.95 2.77
C ARG A 48 8.75 -3.25 2.65
N ARG A 49 7.96 -2.65 3.52
CA ARG A 49 6.51 -2.88 3.55
C ARG A 49 5.81 -1.72 4.21
N ILE A 50 4.63 -1.39 3.71
CA ILE A 50 3.72 -0.44 4.34
C ILE A 50 2.37 -1.13 4.47
N GLU A 51 1.80 -1.07 5.68
CA GLU A 51 0.40 -1.45 5.90
C GLU A 51 -0.35 -0.24 6.41
N MET A 52 -1.59 -0.08 6.00
CA MET A 52 -2.43 0.97 6.54
C MET A 52 -3.90 0.55 6.55
N GLN A 53 -4.65 1.17 7.44
CA GLN A 53 -6.08 0.92 7.58
C GLN A 53 -6.81 2.24 7.78
N ALA A 54 -8.01 2.32 7.23
CA ALA A 54 -8.87 3.48 7.45
C ALA A 54 -9.42 3.46 8.87
N ASP A 55 -9.40 4.63 9.51
CA ASP A 55 -9.90 4.80 10.87
C ASP A 55 -11.22 5.56 10.84
N ASN A 56 -12.11 5.20 11.75
CA ASN A 56 -13.37 5.93 11.97
C ASN A 56 -14.22 6.07 10.71
N ILE A 57 -14.40 4.99 9.97
CA ILE A 57 -15.25 4.99 8.79
C ILE A 57 -16.69 5.30 9.22
N PRO A 58 -17.35 6.29 8.59
CA PRO A 58 -18.72 6.64 8.97
C PRO A 58 -19.70 5.47 8.84
N LYS A 59 -20.69 5.44 9.70
CA LYS A 59 -21.67 4.34 9.73
C LYS A 59 -22.53 4.23 8.48
N ASP A 60 -22.68 5.32 7.73
CA ASP A 60 -23.45 5.34 6.49
C ASP A 60 -22.63 4.96 5.26
N PHE A 61 -21.32 4.74 5.41
CA PHE A 61 -20.50 4.28 4.31
C PHE A 61 -20.67 2.76 4.12
N PRO A 62 -20.73 2.26 2.86
CA PRO A 62 -21.02 0.85 2.60
C PRO A 62 -19.96 -0.15 3.05
N VAL A 63 -18.76 0.32 3.38
CA VAL A 63 -17.65 -0.49 3.85
C VAL A 63 -17.32 -0.06 5.28
N ASP A 64 -17.10 -1.03 6.18
CA ASP A 64 -16.75 -0.73 7.56
C ASP A 64 -15.30 -1.05 7.91
N SER A 65 -14.58 -1.70 7.00
CA SER A 65 -13.16 -2.01 7.16
C SER A 65 -12.46 -1.90 5.83
N MET A 66 -11.35 -1.19 5.80
CA MET A 66 -10.52 -1.03 4.61
C MET A 66 -9.06 -1.07 5.03
N GLN A 67 -8.32 -2.04 4.49
CA GLN A 67 -6.91 -2.23 4.77
C GLN A 67 -6.14 -2.29 3.47
N TRP A 68 -4.89 -1.85 3.52
CA TRP A 68 -4.04 -1.80 2.35
C TRP A 68 -2.60 -2.11 2.76
N ALA A 69 -1.90 -2.89 1.94
CA ALA A 69 -0.52 -3.25 2.19
C ALA A 69 0.26 -3.25 0.88
N VAL A 70 1.50 -2.78 0.92
CA VAL A 70 2.42 -2.82 -0.22
C VAL A 70 3.76 -3.33 0.25
N ASP A 71 4.29 -4.30 -0.47
CA ASP A 71 5.64 -4.82 -0.28
C ASP A 71 6.55 -4.23 -1.36
N TYR A 72 7.75 -3.82 -0.94
CA TYR A 72 8.77 -3.25 -1.79
C TYR A 72 9.97 -4.15 -1.85
N ASP A 73 10.63 -4.19 -2.99
CA ASP A 73 11.89 -4.93 -3.13
C ASP A 73 12.76 -4.24 -4.17
N THR A 74 14.01 -4.67 -4.19
CA THR A 74 14.97 -4.16 -5.16
C THR A 74 14.72 -4.80 -6.52
N VAL A 75 14.60 -3.97 -7.54
CA VAL A 75 14.38 -4.40 -8.92
C VAL A 75 15.55 -3.91 -9.75
N HIS A 76 16.12 -4.83 -10.56
CA HIS A 76 17.24 -4.52 -11.44
C HIS A 76 16.72 -4.16 -12.83
N LEU A 77 17.10 -2.96 -13.31
CA LEU A 77 16.76 -2.49 -14.64
C LEU A 77 18.07 -2.10 -15.33
N GLY A 78 18.57 -3.00 -16.19
CA GLY A 78 19.91 -2.85 -16.76
C GLY A 78 20.98 -2.94 -15.69
N THR A 79 21.82 -1.92 -15.56
CA THR A 79 22.86 -1.84 -14.54
C THR A 79 22.40 -1.09 -13.29
N ALA A 80 21.21 -0.52 -13.29
CA ALA A 80 20.67 0.24 -12.18
C ALA A 80 19.75 -0.62 -11.34
N THR A 81 19.62 -0.28 -10.06
CA THR A 81 18.69 -0.92 -9.14
C THR A 81 17.76 0.13 -8.56
N PHE A 82 16.51 -0.25 -8.36
CA PHE A 82 15.46 0.62 -7.83
C PHE A 82 14.69 -0.10 -6.74
N LEU A 83 14.28 0.63 -5.73
CA LEU A 83 13.33 0.12 -4.74
C LEU A 83 11.93 0.39 -5.27
N LEU A 84 11.20 -0.66 -5.60
CA LEU A 84 9.90 -0.56 -6.27
C LEU A 84 8.88 -1.47 -5.58
N PRO A 85 7.59 -1.13 -5.65
CA PRO A 85 6.57 -2.03 -5.14
C PRO A 85 6.53 -3.30 -5.99
N VAL A 86 6.46 -4.45 -5.34
CA VAL A 86 6.41 -5.76 -6.02
C VAL A 86 5.11 -6.49 -5.76
N HIS A 87 4.43 -6.16 -4.68
CA HIS A 87 3.17 -6.79 -4.32
C HIS A 87 2.31 -5.78 -3.58
N ALA A 88 1.03 -5.75 -3.87
CA ALA A 88 0.07 -4.95 -3.12
C ALA A 88 -1.20 -5.75 -2.90
N ALA A 89 -1.87 -5.49 -1.79
CA ALA A 89 -3.15 -6.10 -1.48
C ALA A 89 -4.04 -5.08 -0.78
N ASN A 90 -5.33 -5.14 -1.07
CA ASN A 90 -6.31 -4.42 -0.26
C ASN A 90 -7.43 -5.35 0.16
N LEU A 91 -8.02 -5.05 1.30
CA LEU A 91 -9.11 -5.80 1.87
C LEU A 91 -10.20 -4.82 2.26
N ALA A 92 -11.41 -5.03 1.74
CA ALA A 92 -12.57 -4.21 2.05
C ALA A 92 -13.70 -5.12 2.53
N CYS A 93 -14.29 -4.79 3.66
CA CYS A 93 -15.38 -5.58 4.23
C CYS A 93 -16.69 -4.79 4.17
N GLN A 94 -17.74 -5.44 3.67
CA GLN A 94 -19.06 -4.83 3.55
C GLN A 94 -19.70 -4.67 4.92
N ARG A 95 -20.27 -3.50 5.16
CA ARG A 95 -20.92 -3.20 6.42
C ARG A 95 -22.11 -4.12 6.67
N GLY A 96 -22.21 -4.61 7.89
CA GLY A 96 -23.31 -5.45 8.31
C GLY A 96 -23.27 -6.89 7.80
N THR A 97 -22.16 -7.29 7.21
CA THR A 97 -21.98 -8.65 6.69
C THR A 97 -20.63 -9.21 7.13
N THR A 98 -20.43 -10.51 6.86
CA THR A 98 -19.12 -11.15 7.03
C THR A 98 -18.35 -11.20 5.70
N ILE A 99 -18.84 -10.49 4.67
CA ILE A 99 -18.26 -10.54 3.34
C ILE A 99 -17.16 -9.51 3.21
N CYS A 100 -15.96 -10.00 2.88
CA CYS A 100 -14.80 -9.15 2.59
C CYS A 100 -14.27 -9.49 1.21
N THR A 101 -13.83 -8.46 0.49
CA THR A 101 -13.22 -8.60 -0.82
C THR A 101 -11.74 -8.27 -0.70
N LYS A 102 -10.89 -9.18 -1.19
CA LYS A 102 -9.45 -9.00 -1.21
C LYS A 102 -8.98 -8.91 -2.65
N ASN A 103 -8.27 -7.84 -2.97
CA ASN A 103 -7.62 -7.65 -4.27
C ASN A 103 -6.12 -7.69 -4.07
N THR A 104 -5.43 -8.42 -4.93
CA THR A 104 -3.97 -8.50 -4.92
C THR A 104 -3.42 -8.07 -6.26
N VAL A 105 -2.28 -7.40 -6.23
CA VAL A 105 -1.59 -6.93 -7.44
C VAL A 105 -0.14 -7.37 -7.33
N GLU A 106 0.35 -8.05 -8.36
CA GLU A 106 1.76 -8.36 -8.51
C GLU A 106 2.31 -7.42 -9.58
N PHE A 107 3.33 -6.65 -9.21
CA PHE A 107 4.00 -5.76 -10.15
C PHE A 107 5.17 -6.52 -10.77
N ARG A 108 5.19 -6.62 -12.10
CA ARG A 108 6.20 -7.37 -12.84
C ARG A 108 6.62 -6.61 -14.07
N ASP A 109 7.67 -7.12 -14.71
CA ASP A 109 8.11 -6.67 -16.01
C ASP A 109 8.33 -5.16 -16.05
N TYR A 110 8.99 -4.65 -15.01
CA TYR A 110 9.39 -3.25 -14.98
C TYR A 110 10.35 -2.97 -16.13
N HIS A 111 10.11 -1.87 -16.84
CA HIS A 111 10.93 -1.46 -17.96
C HIS A 111 11.41 -0.04 -17.78
N LYS A 112 12.63 0.22 -18.20
CA LYS A 112 13.17 1.56 -18.24
C LYS A 112 13.16 2.01 -19.69
N PHE A 113 12.48 3.12 -19.96
CA PHE A 113 12.47 3.67 -21.31
C PHE A 113 13.79 4.37 -21.60
N SER A 114 14.33 4.12 -22.79
CA SER A 114 15.54 4.75 -23.28
C SER A 114 15.33 6.26 -23.45
N GLY A 115 16.26 7.05 -22.91
CA GLY A 115 16.20 8.50 -23.04
C GLY A 115 15.28 9.21 -22.08
N GLU A 116 14.57 8.47 -21.23
CA GLU A 116 13.66 9.03 -20.23
C GLU A 116 13.92 8.41 -18.87
N SER A 117 13.59 9.15 -17.82
CA SER A 117 13.68 8.66 -16.46
C SER A 117 12.37 8.04 -15.97
N THR A 118 11.48 7.77 -16.89
CA THR A 118 10.17 7.19 -16.60
C THR A 118 10.26 5.68 -16.53
N ILE A 119 9.58 5.11 -15.54
CA ILE A 119 9.47 3.67 -15.41
C ILE A 119 8.01 3.29 -15.57
N THR A 120 7.75 2.30 -16.43
CA THR A 120 6.42 1.71 -16.55
C THR A 120 6.47 0.25 -16.14
N PHE A 121 5.31 -0.30 -15.83
CA PHE A 121 5.20 -1.71 -15.45
C PHE A 121 3.94 -2.30 -16.07
N ASP A 122 4.07 -3.55 -16.45
CA ASP A 122 2.94 -4.35 -16.96
C ASP A 122 2.36 -5.18 -15.82
N LYS A 123 1.07 -5.33 -15.85
CA LYS A 123 0.34 -6.11 -14.85
C LYS A 123 -0.16 -7.42 -15.43
#